data_0587c8a01c194f107d240b9a4a0beff4
#
_entry.id   0587c8a01c194f107d240b9a4a0beff4
#
_cell.length_a   1.000
_cell.length_b   1.000
_cell.length_c   1.000
_cell.angle_alpha   90.00
_cell.angle_beta   90.00
_cell.angle_gamma   90.00
#
_symmetry.space_group_name_H-M   'P 1'
#
loop_
_entity.id
_entity.type
_entity.pdbx_description
1 polymer ?
#
loop_
_entity_poly.entity_id
_entity_poly.type
_entity_poly.pdbx_seq_one_letter_code
_entity_poly.pdbx_strand_id
1 'polypeptide(L)'
;EITTRLVGSEMCIRDRDYSMIDKAPEERERGITINTSHVEYETATRHYAHVDCPGHADYVKNMITGAAQMDGAILVVSAADGPMPQTREHILLARQVGVPAMVVFLNKADMVDDPELIELVEMEVRELLSSYDFPGDDIPVVVGSALKALEGDAAYEAKIMELMDAVYAVSYTHLRAHETRSNL
;
A
#
# COMPACT_ATOMS: atom_id res chain seq x y z
N GLU A 1 -2.64 4.28 15.44
CA GLU A 1 -1.39 5.08 15.51
C GLU A 1 -0.41 4.53 14.48
N ILE A 2 -0.48 5.02 13.24
CA ILE A 2 0.68 4.89 12.36
C ILE A 2 1.60 6.05 12.72
N THR A 3 2.12 6.01 13.91
CA THR A 3 3.29 6.78 14.28
C THR A 3 4.46 6.03 13.70
N THR A 4 4.85 6.37 12.50
CA THR A 4 6.02 5.83 11.85
C THR A 4 7.23 6.32 12.64
N ARG A 5 7.60 5.57 13.66
CA ARG A 5 8.92 5.67 14.26
C ARG A 5 9.88 4.91 13.35
N LEU A 6 10.09 5.42 12.16
CA LEU A 6 11.21 5.03 11.32
C LEU A 6 12.47 5.61 11.96
N VAL A 7 12.96 4.90 12.95
CA VAL A 7 14.20 5.19 13.64
C VAL A 7 15.35 4.79 12.71
N GLY A 8 16.08 5.78 12.21
CA GLY A 8 17.40 5.48 11.69
C GLY A 8 17.91 6.23 10.49
N SER A 9 17.17 7.13 9.88
CA SER A 9 17.70 8.14 8.98
C SER A 9 16.66 9.24 8.79
N GLU A 10 17.05 10.46 9.03
CA GLU A 10 16.40 11.75 8.84
C GLU A 10 15.11 11.75 7.97
N MET A 11 14.08 11.05 8.42
CA MET A 11 12.75 11.14 7.84
C MET A 11 11.97 12.10 8.71
N CYS A 12 11.84 13.34 8.28
CA CYS A 12 10.94 14.32 8.89
C CYS A 12 9.49 13.90 8.66
N ILE A 13 9.04 12.90 9.40
CA ILE A 13 7.63 12.62 9.54
C ILE A 13 7.13 13.54 10.66
N ARG A 14 6.21 14.43 10.33
CA ARG A 14 5.42 15.09 11.38
C ARG A 14 4.63 14.00 12.07
N ASP A 15 4.88 13.80 13.36
CA ASP A 15 4.13 12.88 14.21
C ASP A 15 2.64 13.22 14.12
N ARG A 16 1.92 12.47 13.29
CA ARG A 16 0.46 12.57 13.21
C ARG A 16 -0.13 11.35 13.88
N ASP A 17 -0.93 11.61 14.90
CA ASP A 17 -1.75 10.57 15.53
C ASP A 17 -2.75 10.02 14.50
N TYR A 18 -3.04 8.72 14.54
CA TYR A 18 -4.04 8.05 13.69
C TYR A 18 -5.38 8.78 13.68
N SER A 19 -5.77 9.34 14.83
CA SER A 19 -6.96 10.18 14.95
C SER A 19 -6.94 11.47 14.12
N MET A 20 -5.78 11.86 13.58
CA MET A 20 -5.63 13.01 12.67
C MET A 20 -5.75 12.62 11.20
N ILE A 21 -5.63 11.33 10.87
CA ILE A 21 -5.81 10.80 9.52
C ILE A 21 -7.30 10.62 9.24
N ASP A 22 -8.02 9.96 10.16
CA ASP A 22 -9.47 9.80 10.11
C ASP A 22 -10.18 11.01 10.70
N LYS A 23 -10.58 11.93 9.83
CA LYS A 23 -11.15 13.23 10.24
C LYS A 23 -12.65 13.19 10.55
N ALA A 24 -13.38 12.25 9.94
CA ALA A 24 -14.84 12.17 10.11
C ALA A 24 -15.21 11.44 11.41
N PRO A 25 -16.22 11.92 12.16
CA PRO A 25 -16.69 11.24 13.37
C PRO A 25 -17.11 9.79 13.13
N GLU A 26 -17.71 9.50 11.98
CA GLU A 26 -18.15 8.16 11.58
C GLU A 26 -16.97 7.21 11.30
N GLU A 27 -15.84 7.71 10.79
CA GLU A 27 -14.62 6.94 10.57
C GLU A 27 -14.05 6.44 11.89
N ARG A 28 -14.01 7.31 12.90
CA ARG A 28 -13.52 6.98 14.25
C ARG A 28 -14.42 6.00 14.96
N GLU A 29 -15.72 6.12 14.79
CA GLU A 29 -16.73 5.27 15.46
C GLU A 29 -16.74 3.86 14.88
N ARG A 30 -16.53 3.73 13.55
CA ARG A 30 -16.57 2.45 12.84
C ARG A 30 -15.19 1.82 12.65
N GLY A 31 -14.09 2.59 12.83
CA GLY A 31 -12.73 2.14 12.58
C GLY A 31 -12.45 1.80 11.10
N ILE A 32 -13.14 2.48 10.18
CA ILE A 32 -12.98 2.30 8.73
C ILE A 32 -12.76 3.67 8.06
N THR A 33 -11.93 3.70 7.02
CA THR A 33 -11.74 4.89 6.19
C THR A 33 -12.94 5.08 5.26
N ILE A 34 -13.56 6.24 5.29
CA ILE A 34 -14.70 6.61 4.44
C ILE A 34 -14.26 7.57 3.33
N ASN A 35 -13.45 8.57 3.68
CA ASN A 35 -12.94 9.57 2.76
C ASN A 35 -11.45 9.37 2.51
N THR A 36 -10.99 9.76 1.33
CA THR A 36 -9.56 9.75 1.01
C THR A 36 -8.81 10.72 1.92
N SER A 37 -7.74 10.25 2.53
CA SER A 37 -6.84 11.07 3.34
C SER A 37 -5.48 11.20 2.66
N HIS A 38 -4.88 12.40 2.74
CA HIS A 38 -3.59 12.68 2.15
C HIS A 38 -2.57 12.90 3.27
N VAL A 39 -1.48 12.14 3.22
CA VAL A 39 -0.36 12.25 4.14
C VAL A 39 0.92 12.45 3.34
N GLU A 40 1.64 13.51 3.62
CA GLU A 40 2.90 13.81 2.97
C GLU A 40 4.07 13.50 3.91
N TYR A 41 5.12 12.92 3.36
CA TYR A 41 6.36 12.66 4.07
C TYR A 41 7.56 12.73 3.13
N GLU A 42 8.73 12.94 3.68
CA GLU A 42 9.97 13.07 2.93
C GLU A 42 11.00 12.04 3.41
N THR A 43 11.73 11.48 2.45
CA THR A 43 12.98 10.77 2.68
C THR A 43 14.15 11.67 2.29
N ALA A 44 15.37 11.27 2.60
CA ALA A 44 16.57 12.02 2.19
C ALA A 44 16.66 12.25 0.67
N THR A 45 15.97 11.43 -0.12
CA THR A 45 16.05 11.42 -1.59
C THR A 45 14.77 11.79 -2.30
N ARG A 46 13.61 11.79 -1.60
CA ARG A 46 12.32 11.94 -2.27
C ARG A 46 11.22 12.42 -1.33
N HIS A 47 10.30 13.21 -1.90
CA HIS A 47 9.03 13.58 -1.30
C HIS A 47 7.92 12.62 -1.77
N TYR A 48 7.09 12.16 -0.84
CA TYR A 48 5.95 11.27 -1.10
C TYR A 48 4.66 11.91 -0.63
N ALA A 49 3.62 11.79 -1.44
CA ALA A 49 2.24 12.04 -1.05
C ALA A 49 1.51 10.70 -1.02
N HIS A 50 1.14 10.26 0.16
CA HIS A 50 0.38 9.02 0.37
C HIS A 50 -1.11 9.34 0.40
N VAL A 51 -1.89 8.63 -0.40
CA VAL A 51 -3.35 8.75 -0.40
C VAL A 51 -3.92 7.49 0.20
N ASP A 52 -4.50 7.60 1.38
CA ASP A 52 -5.25 6.51 2.00
C ASP A 52 -6.65 6.45 1.40
N CYS A 53 -6.98 5.32 0.81
CA CYS A 53 -8.25 5.11 0.11
C CYS A 53 -9.15 4.16 0.91
N PRO A 54 -10.46 4.44 0.97
CA PRO A 54 -11.39 3.53 1.63
C PRO A 54 -11.42 2.17 0.97
N GLY A 55 -11.31 1.10 1.76
CA GLY A 55 -11.33 -0.28 1.28
C GLY A 55 -12.71 -0.92 1.22
N HIS A 56 -13.75 -0.27 1.75
CA HIS A 56 -15.10 -0.83 1.82
C HIS A 56 -15.89 -0.56 0.53
N ALA A 57 -16.64 -1.56 0.06
CA ALA A 57 -17.38 -1.52 -1.20
C ALA A 57 -18.32 -0.30 -1.34
N ASP A 58 -18.93 0.15 -0.24
CA ASP A 58 -19.83 1.30 -0.24
C ASP A 58 -19.14 2.64 -0.60
N TYR A 59 -17.81 2.70 -0.45
CA TYR A 59 -17.01 3.92 -0.61
C TYR A 59 -16.06 3.90 -1.81
N VAL A 60 -16.17 2.89 -2.67
CA VAL A 60 -15.35 2.72 -3.88
C VAL A 60 -15.33 3.96 -4.78
N LYS A 61 -16.45 4.72 -4.84
CA LYS A 61 -16.51 5.97 -5.60
C LYS A 61 -15.51 7.03 -5.10
N ASN A 62 -15.25 7.06 -3.79
CA ASN A 62 -14.31 8.01 -3.20
C ASN A 62 -12.86 7.60 -3.54
N MET A 63 -12.61 6.30 -3.69
CA MET A 63 -11.33 5.77 -4.15
C MET A 63 -10.99 6.25 -5.58
N ILE A 64 -11.97 6.27 -6.49
CA ILE A 64 -11.76 6.72 -7.88
C ILE A 64 -11.24 8.15 -7.94
N THR A 65 -11.75 9.03 -7.08
CA THR A 65 -11.35 10.44 -7.04
C THR A 65 -9.90 10.62 -6.56
N GLY A 66 -9.44 9.79 -5.62
CA GLY A 66 -8.06 9.79 -5.14
C GLY A 66 -7.08 9.12 -6.10
N ALA A 67 -7.51 8.04 -6.76
CA ALA A 67 -6.65 7.20 -7.60
C ALA A 67 -6.25 7.84 -8.94
N ALA A 68 -6.98 8.85 -9.42
CA ALA A 68 -6.77 9.45 -10.75
C ALA A 68 -5.42 10.19 -10.92
N GLN A 69 -4.62 10.37 -9.87
CA GLN A 69 -3.35 11.10 -9.89
C GLN A 69 -2.21 10.32 -9.24
N MET A 70 -2.28 9.00 -9.18
CA MET A 70 -1.29 8.18 -8.49
C MET A 70 -0.18 7.70 -9.45
N ASP A 71 1.07 7.82 -9.01
CA ASP A 71 2.24 7.25 -9.69
C ASP A 71 2.40 5.75 -9.43
N GLY A 72 1.70 5.22 -8.43
CA GLY A 72 1.68 3.82 -8.06
C GLY A 72 0.70 3.52 -6.94
N ALA A 73 0.46 2.25 -6.66
CA ALA A 73 -0.40 1.79 -5.58
C ALA A 73 0.27 0.71 -4.72
N ILE A 74 -0.05 0.72 -3.44
CA ILE A 74 0.23 -0.37 -2.52
C ILE A 74 -1.06 -1.15 -2.31
N LEU A 75 -1.11 -2.38 -2.78
CA LEU A 75 -2.23 -3.29 -2.54
C LEU A 75 -2.00 -4.03 -1.23
N VAL A 76 -2.81 -3.75 -0.23
CA VAL A 76 -2.72 -4.42 1.08
C VAL A 76 -3.69 -5.59 1.12
N VAL A 77 -3.16 -6.79 1.36
CA VAL A 77 -3.94 -8.04 1.48
C VAL A 77 -3.61 -8.70 2.82
N SER A 78 -4.60 -9.28 3.48
CA SER A 78 -4.37 -10.07 4.69
C SER A 78 -3.71 -11.40 4.34
N ALA A 79 -2.56 -11.71 4.93
CA ALA A 79 -1.91 -13.01 4.77
C ALA A 79 -2.73 -14.16 5.40
N ALA A 80 -3.57 -13.84 6.40
CA ALA A 80 -4.39 -14.83 7.09
C ALA A 80 -5.69 -15.15 6.34
N ASP A 81 -6.27 -14.16 5.65
CA ASP A 81 -7.59 -14.29 5.00
C ASP A 81 -7.48 -14.48 3.49
N GLY A 82 -6.33 -14.12 2.90
CA GLY A 82 -6.14 -14.10 1.46
C GLY A 82 -6.90 -12.97 0.73
N PRO A 83 -6.93 -13.00 -0.62
CA PRO A 83 -7.62 -11.98 -1.39
C PRO A 83 -9.14 -12.10 -1.26
N MET A 84 -9.75 -11.06 -0.73
CA MET A 84 -11.19 -10.91 -0.53
C MET A 84 -11.89 -10.40 -1.81
N PRO A 85 -13.24 -10.46 -1.91
CA PRO A 85 -13.96 -9.88 -3.03
C PRO A 85 -13.62 -8.40 -3.28
N GLN A 86 -13.44 -7.62 -2.22
CA GLN A 86 -13.02 -6.21 -2.31
C GLN A 86 -11.63 -6.05 -2.95
N THR A 87 -10.73 -6.99 -2.72
CA THR A 87 -9.39 -6.97 -3.35
C THR A 87 -9.50 -6.98 -4.87
N ARG A 88 -10.42 -7.77 -5.42
CA ARG A 88 -10.71 -7.83 -6.87
C ARG A 88 -11.23 -6.50 -7.39
N GLU A 89 -12.13 -5.87 -6.66
CA GLU A 89 -12.68 -4.55 -7.00
C GLU A 89 -11.60 -3.48 -7.01
N HIS A 90 -10.70 -3.49 -6.02
CA HIS A 90 -9.58 -2.54 -5.93
C HIS A 90 -8.60 -2.70 -7.10
N ILE A 91 -8.25 -3.93 -7.46
CA ILE A 91 -7.36 -4.21 -8.61
C ILE A 91 -8.02 -3.73 -9.91
N LEU A 92 -9.31 -4.06 -10.11
CA LEU A 92 -10.06 -3.62 -11.27
C LEU A 92 -10.10 -2.09 -11.39
N LEU A 93 -10.36 -1.40 -10.27
CA LEU A 93 -10.36 0.05 -10.23
C LEU A 93 -8.99 0.65 -10.52
N ALA A 94 -7.93 0.12 -9.90
CA ALA A 94 -6.56 0.54 -10.17
C ALA A 94 -6.23 0.43 -11.66
N ARG A 95 -6.69 -0.65 -12.31
CA ARG A 95 -6.55 -0.83 -13.76
C ARG A 95 -7.33 0.20 -14.57
N GLN A 96 -8.60 0.47 -14.20
CA GLN A 96 -9.47 1.42 -14.89
C GLN A 96 -8.98 2.87 -14.80
N VAL A 97 -8.45 3.28 -13.65
CA VAL A 97 -7.86 4.62 -13.46
C VAL A 97 -6.46 4.74 -14.06
N GLY A 98 -5.87 3.61 -14.50
CA GLY A 98 -4.57 3.61 -15.16
C GLY A 98 -3.40 3.75 -14.19
N VAL A 99 -3.50 3.20 -12.98
CA VAL A 99 -2.36 3.13 -12.04
C VAL A 99 -1.20 2.39 -12.72
N PRO A 100 -0.05 3.03 -12.91
CA PRO A 100 1.01 2.51 -13.75
C PRO A 100 1.86 1.43 -13.09
N ALA A 101 1.91 1.42 -11.76
CA ALA A 101 2.79 0.56 -10.98
C ALA A 101 2.13 0.11 -9.68
N MET A 102 2.42 -1.11 -9.23
CA MET A 102 1.85 -1.69 -8.02
C MET A 102 2.90 -2.42 -7.20
N VAL A 103 2.74 -2.38 -5.88
CA VAL A 103 3.47 -3.20 -4.91
C VAL A 103 2.44 -3.89 -4.03
N VAL A 104 2.67 -5.13 -3.66
CA VAL A 104 1.77 -5.87 -2.75
C VAL A 104 2.37 -5.92 -1.35
N PHE A 105 1.54 -5.67 -0.34
CA PHE A 105 1.89 -5.88 1.06
C PHE A 105 0.96 -6.94 1.67
N LEU A 106 1.51 -8.12 1.97
CA LEU A 106 0.79 -9.16 2.70
C LEU A 106 0.89 -8.87 4.20
N ASN A 107 -0.16 -8.23 4.72
CA ASN A 107 -0.25 -7.79 6.11
C ASN A 107 -0.77 -8.90 7.03
N LYS A 108 -0.61 -8.73 8.34
CA LYS A 108 -1.02 -9.68 9.38
C LYS A 108 -0.26 -11.03 9.32
N ALA A 109 0.97 -11.02 8.84
CA ALA A 109 1.79 -12.24 8.78
C ALA A 109 2.07 -12.83 10.18
N ASP A 110 1.97 -12.02 11.23
CA ASP A 110 2.06 -12.45 12.64
C ASP A 110 0.92 -13.37 13.09
N MET A 111 -0.17 -13.46 12.32
CA MET A 111 -1.30 -14.34 12.60
C MET A 111 -1.23 -15.70 11.87
N VAL A 112 -0.19 -15.89 11.05
CA VAL A 112 -0.02 -17.10 10.22
C VAL A 112 1.24 -17.83 10.68
N ASP A 113 1.05 -19.00 11.28
CA ASP A 113 2.15 -19.83 11.77
C ASP A 113 2.80 -20.68 10.66
N ASP A 114 2.04 -20.95 9.59
CA ASP A 114 2.48 -21.83 8.49
C ASP A 114 2.97 -21.01 7.28
N PRO A 115 4.29 -21.07 6.96
CA PRO A 115 4.84 -20.37 5.80
C PRO A 115 4.22 -20.80 4.48
N GLU A 116 3.76 -22.05 4.34
CA GLU A 116 3.15 -22.54 3.11
C GLU A 116 1.84 -21.85 2.78
N LEU A 117 1.10 -21.42 3.82
CA LEU A 117 -0.12 -20.63 3.64
C LEU A 117 0.19 -19.23 3.09
N ILE A 118 1.28 -18.62 3.53
CA ILE A 118 1.71 -17.31 3.03
C ILE A 118 2.10 -17.41 1.55
N GLU A 119 2.85 -18.44 1.16
CA GLU A 119 3.21 -18.69 -0.22
C GLU A 119 1.97 -18.95 -1.10
N LEU A 120 0.99 -19.67 -0.58
CA LEU A 120 -0.26 -19.91 -1.29
C LEU A 120 -1.03 -18.62 -1.54
N VAL A 121 -1.15 -17.76 -0.52
CA VAL A 121 -1.80 -16.44 -0.64
C VAL A 121 -1.04 -15.55 -1.63
N GLU A 122 0.29 -15.57 -1.60
CA GLU A 122 1.11 -14.83 -2.55
C GLU A 122 0.82 -15.28 -3.99
N MET A 123 0.82 -16.59 -4.25
CA MET A 123 0.50 -17.13 -5.59
C MET A 123 -0.91 -16.71 -6.04
N GLU A 124 -1.90 -16.79 -5.16
CA GLU A 124 -3.28 -16.40 -5.47
C GLU A 124 -3.39 -14.92 -5.83
N VAL A 125 -2.67 -14.05 -5.10
CA VAL A 125 -2.62 -12.61 -5.40
C VAL A 125 -1.94 -12.34 -6.72
N ARG A 126 -0.83 -13.01 -7.04
CA ARG A 126 -0.12 -12.89 -8.32
C ARG A 126 -0.98 -13.32 -9.50
N GLU A 127 -1.67 -14.46 -9.38
CA GLU A 127 -2.61 -14.95 -10.37
C GLU A 127 -3.78 -13.97 -10.57
N LEU A 128 -4.30 -13.43 -9.47
CA LEU A 128 -5.36 -12.44 -9.51
C LEU A 128 -4.91 -11.16 -10.25
N LEU A 129 -3.73 -10.63 -9.94
CA LEU A 129 -3.16 -9.45 -10.61
C LEU A 129 -2.97 -9.71 -12.11
N SER A 130 -2.46 -10.87 -12.48
CA SER A 130 -2.27 -11.27 -13.87
C SER A 130 -3.62 -11.35 -14.63
N SER A 131 -4.69 -11.77 -13.96
CA SER A 131 -6.04 -11.82 -14.55
C SER A 131 -6.62 -10.44 -14.88
N TYR A 132 -6.08 -9.37 -14.30
CA TYR A 132 -6.45 -7.97 -14.56
C TYR A 132 -5.40 -7.19 -15.36
N ASP A 133 -4.55 -7.89 -16.11
CA ASP A 133 -3.49 -7.33 -16.96
C ASP A 133 -2.41 -6.54 -16.20
N PHE A 134 -2.16 -6.86 -14.95
CA PHE A 134 -0.95 -6.44 -14.25
C PHE A 134 0.14 -7.52 -14.38
N PRO A 135 1.44 -7.17 -14.40
CA PRO A 135 2.52 -8.13 -14.49
C PRO A 135 2.72 -8.86 -13.14
N GLY A 136 1.77 -9.73 -12.76
CA GLY A 136 1.69 -10.34 -11.43
C GLY A 136 2.98 -11.04 -10.99
N ASP A 137 3.73 -11.64 -11.91
CA ASP A 137 5.00 -12.33 -11.60
C ASP A 137 6.13 -11.35 -11.24
N ASP A 138 6.12 -10.13 -11.84
CA ASP A 138 7.17 -9.13 -11.66
C ASP A 138 6.85 -8.14 -10.53
N ILE A 139 5.62 -8.15 -10.01
CA ILE A 139 5.20 -7.23 -8.95
C ILE A 139 5.89 -7.61 -7.63
N PRO A 140 6.57 -6.65 -6.96
CA PRO A 140 7.14 -6.89 -5.65
C PRO A 140 6.06 -7.23 -4.61
N VAL A 141 6.29 -8.29 -3.85
CA VAL A 141 5.45 -8.70 -2.73
C VAL A 141 6.27 -8.66 -1.46
N VAL A 142 5.81 -7.90 -0.48
CA VAL A 142 6.44 -7.80 0.84
C VAL A 142 5.50 -8.39 1.88
N VAL A 143 6.03 -9.29 2.71
CA VAL A 143 5.26 -9.97 3.76
C VAL A 143 5.62 -9.36 5.11
N GLY A 144 4.63 -8.95 5.89
CA GLY A 144 4.88 -8.31 7.18
C GLY A 144 3.64 -8.16 8.06
N SER A 145 3.82 -7.47 9.18
CA SER A 145 2.74 -7.05 10.08
C SER A 145 2.93 -5.58 10.44
N ALA A 146 2.00 -4.75 9.97
CA ALA A 146 2.01 -3.33 10.29
C ALA A 146 1.78 -3.09 11.78
N LEU A 147 0.98 -3.92 12.45
CA LEU A 147 0.73 -3.83 13.88
C LEU A 147 2.01 -4.12 14.69
N LYS A 148 2.73 -5.18 14.37
CA LYS A 148 3.98 -5.54 15.05
C LYS A 148 5.08 -4.53 14.82
N ALA A 149 5.19 -3.99 13.62
CA ALA A 149 6.09 -2.89 13.34
C ALA A 149 5.76 -1.65 14.19
N LEU A 150 4.47 -1.34 14.35
CA LEU A 150 4.01 -0.25 15.20
C LEU A 150 4.32 -0.47 16.69
N GLU A 151 4.25 -1.71 17.16
CA GLU A 151 4.63 -2.12 18.52
C GLU A 151 6.15 -2.06 18.76
N GLY A 152 6.96 -1.81 17.73
CA GLY A 152 8.41 -1.67 17.81
C GLY A 152 9.17 -2.99 17.60
N ASP A 153 8.57 -3.99 16.97
CA ASP A 153 9.27 -5.20 16.58
C ASP A 153 10.20 -4.91 15.40
N ALA A 154 11.52 -5.01 15.66
CA ALA A 154 12.57 -4.65 14.71
C ALA A 154 12.53 -5.48 13.42
N ALA A 155 12.08 -6.74 13.47
CA ALA A 155 11.97 -7.59 12.30
C ALA A 155 10.86 -7.09 11.35
N TYR A 156 9.72 -6.68 11.91
CA TYR A 156 8.61 -6.14 11.13
C TYR A 156 8.83 -4.68 10.73
N GLU A 157 9.56 -3.89 11.53
CA GLU A 157 10.01 -2.55 11.09
C GLU A 157 10.89 -2.65 9.84
N ALA A 158 11.81 -3.62 9.79
CA ALA A 158 12.64 -3.88 8.61
C ALA A 158 11.78 -4.23 7.38
N LYS A 159 10.66 -4.94 7.56
CA LYS A 159 9.72 -5.25 6.45
C LYS A 159 8.98 -4.02 5.93
N ILE A 160 8.68 -3.06 6.80
CA ILE A 160 8.11 -1.77 6.34
C ILE A 160 9.15 -0.98 5.54
N MET A 161 10.43 -1.02 5.92
CA MET A 161 11.51 -0.41 5.14
C MET A 161 11.67 -1.09 3.77
N GLU A 162 11.63 -2.42 3.72
CA GLU A 162 11.65 -3.19 2.47
C GLU A 162 10.47 -2.81 1.55
N LEU A 163 9.28 -2.60 2.11
CA LEU A 163 8.12 -2.09 1.37
C LEU A 163 8.41 -0.72 0.77
N MET A 164 9.01 0.19 1.54
CA MET A 164 9.35 1.54 1.06
C MET A 164 10.41 1.50 -0.05
N ASP A 165 11.40 0.61 0.05
CA ASP A 165 12.40 0.40 -1.00
C ASP A 165 11.75 -0.15 -2.28
N ALA A 166 10.80 -1.07 -2.16
CA ALA A 166 10.03 -1.59 -3.29
C ALA A 166 9.20 -0.48 -3.97
N VAL A 167 8.51 0.36 -3.18
CA VAL A 167 7.76 1.52 -3.69
C VAL A 167 8.68 2.50 -4.41
N TYR A 168 9.87 2.77 -3.84
CA TYR A 168 10.86 3.63 -4.48
C TYR A 168 11.31 3.07 -5.82
N ALA A 169 11.68 1.79 -5.88
CA ALA A 169 12.18 1.15 -7.10
C ALA A 169 11.14 1.16 -8.22
N VAL A 170 9.89 0.82 -7.91
CA VAL A 170 8.80 0.73 -8.88
C VAL A 170 8.41 2.13 -9.41
N SER A 171 8.29 3.12 -8.55
CA SER A 171 7.94 4.48 -8.96
C SER A 171 9.07 5.19 -9.70
N TYR A 172 10.34 4.88 -9.38
CA TYR A 172 11.51 5.46 -10.06
C TYR A 172 11.63 4.97 -11.51
N THR A 173 11.40 3.69 -11.75
CA THR A 173 11.46 3.10 -13.10
C THR A 173 10.40 3.71 -14.02
N HIS A 174 9.21 3.98 -13.48
CA HIS A 174 8.11 4.56 -14.23
C HIS A 174 8.33 6.02 -14.61
N LEU A 175 8.81 6.86 -13.68
CA LEU A 175 9.09 8.27 -13.94
C LEU A 175 10.19 8.44 -14.99
N ARG A 176 11.25 7.63 -14.96
CA ARG A 176 12.29 7.64 -15.99
C ARG A 176 11.78 7.26 -17.38
N ALA A 177 10.83 6.34 -17.47
CA ALA A 177 10.21 5.97 -18.74
C ALA A 177 9.36 7.12 -19.33
N HIS A 178 8.77 7.97 -18.50
CA HIS A 178 8.05 9.18 -18.92
C HIS A 178 8.98 10.29 -19.40
N GLU A 179 10.11 10.52 -18.70
CA GLU A 179 11.10 11.53 -19.09
C GLU A 179 11.74 11.23 -20.45
N THR A 180 11.99 9.96 -20.77
CA THR A 180 12.56 9.56 -22.06
C THR A 180 11.58 9.68 -23.23
N ARG A 181 10.26 9.65 -22.98
CA ARG A 181 9.22 9.86 -24.01
C ARG A 181 8.98 11.32 -24.34
N SER A 182 9.28 12.25 -23.45
CA SER A 182 9.08 13.69 -23.65
C SER A 182 10.23 14.35 -24.44
N ASN A 183 11.33 13.65 -24.67
CA ASN A 183 12.54 14.16 -25.34
C ASN A 183 12.76 13.56 -26.75
N LEU A 184 11.75 12.94 -27.35
CA LEU A 184 11.70 12.51 -28.75
C LEU A 184 10.56 13.22 -29.49
#